data_ef9fec89db59d1d12d725b11e8b9a5a4
#
_entry.id   ef9fec89db59d1d12d725b11e8b9a5a4
#
_cell.length_a   1.000
_cell.length_b   1.000
_cell.length_c   1.000
_cell.angle_alpha   90.00
_cell.angle_beta   90.00
_cell.angle_gamma   90.00
#
_symmetry.space_group_name_H-M   'P 1'
#
loop_
_entity.id
_entity.type
_entity.pdbx_description
1 polymer ?
#
loop_
_entity_poly.entity_id
_entity_poly.type
_entity_poly.pdbx_seq_one_letter_code
_entity_poly.pdbx_strand_id
1 'polypeptide(L)'
;MDALLKRLESMGSPRVALVGDYMLDRYVYGNAERISQEGPIPVLRALREEARVGGAGNVAAAVLALGGRVSCVGVVGHDAAGDELTRLLAARGAETASLLRLDERATTIKTRYVGLAQGRNRQQMLRVDAEADAPLGDDVRGTLRAALRGEMESYDVLAIEDYGKGVVTEQLTGELISDARDAGKPVVVDPARDADYGRYRGATLLTPNRHEAELASGVEIVDDASLERAARQVLLAADAGAVVITLDREGAYLLTREDERGRRFAARPRSVYD
;
A
#
# COMPACT_ATOMS: atom_id res chain seq x y z
N MET A 1 10.50 -20.38 -15.66
CA MET A 1 11.27 -19.36 -14.91
C MET A 1 11.97 -18.40 -15.86
N ASP A 2 12.71 -18.88 -16.83
CA ASP A 2 13.49 -18.05 -17.79
C ASP A 2 12.64 -17.06 -18.62
N ALA A 3 11.41 -17.44 -19.01
CA ALA A 3 10.54 -16.56 -19.79
C ALA A 3 10.02 -15.35 -18.98
N LEU A 4 9.72 -15.54 -17.68
CA LEU A 4 9.31 -14.46 -16.78
C LEU A 4 10.48 -13.52 -16.46
N LEU A 5 11.65 -14.06 -16.21
CA LEU A 5 12.86 -13.26 -15.99
C LEU A 5 13.20 -12.41 -17.21
N LYS A 6 13.16 -13.01 -18.42
CA LYS A 6 13.35 -12.26 -19.68
C LYS A 6 12.32 -11.15 -19.87
N ARG A 7 11.06 -11.40 -19.49
CA ARG A 7 10.03 -10.36 -19.52
C ARG A 7 10.32 -9.21 -18.55
N LEU A 8 10.69 -9.51 -17.30
CA LEU A 8 11.11 -8.51 -16.33
C LEU A 8 12.29 -7.69 -16.83
N GLU A 9 13.33 -8.35 -17.37
CA GLU A 9 14.48 -7.67 -17.96
C GLU A 9 14.13 -6.80 -19.16
N SER A 10 13.11 -7.18 -19.94
CA SER A 10 12.65 -6.42 -21.10
C SER A 10 11.69 -5.27 -20.78
N MET A 11 11.17 -5.19 -19.55
CA MET A 11 10.23 -4.13 -19.14
C MET A 11 10.86 -2.74 -19.07
N GLY A 12 12.20 -2.68 -19.01
CA GLY A 12 12.91 -1.41 -18.89
C GLY A 12 12.66 -0.72 -17.55
N SER A 13 12.34 0.57 -17.58
CA SER A 13 12.07 1.39 -16.40
C SER A 13 10.65 1.95 -16.46
N PRO A 14 9.61 1.17 -16.13
CA PRO A 14 8.23 1.61 -16.22
C PRO A 14 7.96 2.79 -15.30
N ARG A 15 7.14 3.73 -15.76
CA ARG A 15 6.72 4.90 -15.02
C ARG A 15 5.36 4.64 -14.37
N VAL A 16 5.34 4.64 -13.04
CA VAL A 16 4.16 4.36 -12.21
C VAL A 16 3.62 5.66 -11.63
N ALA A 17 2.36 6.00 -11.90
CA ALA A 17 1.62 6.96 -11.09
C ALA A 17 1.09 6.21 -9.87
N LEU A 18 1.55 6.55 -8.67
CA LEU A 18 1.15 5.90 -7.43
C LEU A 18 0.29 6.86 -6.60
N VAL A 19 -1.00 6.57 -6.55
CA VAL A 19 -1.98 7.30 -5.74
C VAL A 19 -2.23 6.53 -4.45
N GLY A 20 -2.24 7.20 -3.30
CA GLY A 20 -2.59 6.48 -2.07
C GLY A 20 -2.30 7.21 -0.78
N ASP A 21 -2.43 6.45 0.29
CA ASP A 21 -2.22 6.91 1.65
C ASP A 21 -0.74 6.80 2.02
N TYR A 22 -0.04 7.92 1.95
CA TYR A 22 1.37 8.04 2.35
C TYR A 22 1.47 8.25 3.85
N MET A 23 2.37 7.52 4.52
CA MET A 23 2.56 7.61 5.96
C MET A 23 4.02 7.47 6.36
N LEU A 24 4.35 7.94 7.56
CA LEU A 24 5.68 7.84 8.15
C LEU A 24 5.68 6.71 9.18
N ASP A 25 6.50 5.70 8.95
CA ASP A 25 6.81 4.67 9.95
C ASP A 25 8.00 5.11 10.79
N ARG A 26 7.77 5.32 12.09
CA ARG A 26 8.82 5.70 13.05
C ARG A 26 9.11 4.54 13.97
N TYR A 27 10.37 4.24 14.16
CA TYR A 27 10.85 3.18 15.05
C TYR A 27 11.69 3.80 16.16
N VAL A 28 11.30 3.55 17.41
CA VAL A 28 12.04 3.94 18.60
C VAL A 28 12.62 2.68 19.21
N TYR A 29 13.92 2.50 19.08
CA TYR A 29 14.62 1.35 19.64
C TYR A 29 15.22 1.71 20.99
N GLY A 30 15.05 0.82 21.96
CA GLY A 30 15.58 1.06 23.30
C GLY A 30 15.65 -0.17 24.18
N ASN A 31 16.24 0.00 25.36
CA ASN A 31 16.28 -1.04 26.37
C ASN A 31 15.08 -0.94 27.31
N ALA A 32 14.39 -2.07 27.53
CA ALA A 32 13.25 -2.20 28.45
C ALA A 32 13.63 -3.09 29.64
N GLU A 33 14.47 -2.55 30.53
CA GLU A 33 15.11 -3.32 31.62
C GLU A 33 14.43 -3.13 32.98
N ARG A 34 13.48 -2.20 33.08
CA ARG A 34 12.81 -1.88 34.35
C ARG A 34 11.32 -1.61 34.17
N ILE A 35 10.60 -1.80 35.26
CA ILE A 35 9.19 -1.38 35.41
C ILE A 35 9.16 0.02 36.01
N SER A 36 8.18 0.83 35.61
CA SER A 36 7.96 2.16 36.19
C SER A 36 7.60 2.08 37.67
N GLN A 37 7.98 3.11 38.43
CA GLN A 37 7.52 3.27 39.80
C GLN A 37 6.08 3.83 39.87
N GLU A 38 5.58 4.40 38.79
CA GLU A 38 4.25 5.02 38.68
C GLU A 38 3.16 4.02 38.35
N GLY A 39 3.51 2.78 37.89
CA GLY A 39 2.56 1.74 37.52
C GLY A 39 3.26 0.51 36.93
N PRO A 40 2.53 -0.61 36.73
CA PRO A 40 3.10 -1.87 36.21
C PRO A 40 3.35 -1.82 34.69
N ILE A 41 4.05 -0.78 34.22
CA ILE A 41 4.39 -0.59 32.83
C ILE A 41 5.90 -0.63 32.59
N PRO A 42 6.38 -1.23 31.47
CA PRO A 42 7.80 -1.23 31.14
C PRO A 42 8.27 0.17 30.78
N VAL A 43 9.49 0.52 31.19
CA VAL A 43 10.16 1.76 30.78
C VAL A 43 11.12 1.45 29.65
N LEU A 44 10.86 1.99 28.47
CA LEU A 44 11.76 1.92 27.34
C LEU A 44 12.73 3.12 27.36
N ARG A 45 14.00 2.87 27.60
CA ARG A 45 15.06 3.89 27.45
C ARG A 45 15.47 3.95 25.98
N ALA A 46 14.97 4.96 25.28
CA ALA A 46 15.28 5.16 23.86
C ALA A 46 16.80 5.33 23.65
N LEU A 47 17.33 4.63 22.65
CA LEU A 47 18.73 4.64 22.25
C LEU A 47 18.91 5.23 20.85
N ARG A 48 17.97 4.97 19.94
CA ARG A 48 17.97 5.51 18.59
C ARG A 48 16.55 5.58 18.04
N GLU A 49 16.35 6.47 17.12
CA GLU A 49 15.13 6.58 16.32
C GLU A 49 15.46 6.39 14.84
N GLU A 50 14.52 5.89 14.11
CA GLU A 50 14.61 5.66 12.67
C GLU A 50 13.25 5.94 12.04
N ALA A 51 13.23 6.71 10.95
CA ALA A 51 12.04 6.96 10.17
C ALA A 51 12.14 6.27 8.81
N ARG A 52 11.03 5.68 8.38
CA ARG A 52 10.90 5.01 7.09
C ARG A 52 9.62 5.46 6.39
N VAL A 53 9.60 5.35 5.08
CA VAL A 53 8.37 5.50 4.31
C VAL A 53 7.43 4.34 4.61
N GLY A 54 6.13 4.59 4.74
CA GLY A 54 5.09 3.59 5.02
C GLY A 54 3.89 3.76 4.08
N GLY A 55 2.94 2.83 4.11
CA GLY A 55 1.80 2.82 3.22
C GLY A 55 2.21 2.85 1.76
N ALA A 56 1.59 3.72 0.95
CA ALA A 56 1.95 3.92 -0.45
C ALA A 56 3.45 4.22 -0.64
N GLY A 57 4.12 4.81 0.36
CA GLY A 57 5.56 5.04 0.33
C GLY A 57 6.40 3.75 0.27
N ASN A 58 5.92 2.63 0.87
CA ASN A 58 6.58 1.33 0.75
C ASN A 58 6.48 0.77 -0.67
N VAL A 59 5.33 0.93 -1.31
CA VAL A 59 5.15 0.53 -2.71
C VAL A 59 6.06 1.36 -3.62
N ALA A 60 6.12 2.69 -3.40
CA ALA A 60 7.06 3.55 -4.12
C ALA A 60 8.51 3.05 -3.98
N ALA A 61 8.95 2.74 -2.76
CA ALA A 61 10.29 2.23 -2.50
C ALA A 61 10.55 0.88 -3.18
N ALA A 62 9.55 -0.02 -3.21
CA ALA A 62 9.66 -1.32 -3.88
C ALA A 62 9.78 -1.17 -5.41
N VAL A 63 8.96 -0.33 -6.03
CA VAL A 63 9.01 -0.07 -7.49
C VAL A 63 10.36 0.53 -7.88
N LEU A 64 10.86 1.52 -7.11
CA LEU A 64 12.17 2.12 -7.35
C LEU A 64 13.31 1.11 -7.20
N ALA A 65 13.25 0.23 -6.20
CA ALA A 65 14.23 -0.84 -5.99
C ALA A 65 14.25 -1.87 -7.14
N LEU A 66 13.12 -2.04 -7.84
CA LEU A 66 12.99 -2.88 -9.03
C LEU A 66 13.40 -2.17 -10.34
N GLY A 67 13.84 -0.91 -10.27
CA GLY A 67 14.28 -0.13 -11.42
C GLY A 67 13.18 0.65 -12.13
N GLY A 68 11.96 0.69 -11.59
CA GLY A 68 10.88 1.54 -12.08
C GLY A 68 11.07 3.01 -11.68
N ARG A 69 10.23 3.89 -12.22
CA ARG A 69 10.09 5.30 -11.84
C ARG A 69 8.73 5.50 -11.20
N VAL A 70 8.65 6.35 -10.17
CA VAL A 70 7.40 6.56 -9.42
C VAL A 70 7.12 8.05 -9.27
N SER A 71 5.93 8.47 -9.68
CA SER A 71 5.35 9.76 -9.31
C SER A 71 4.37 9.54 -8.17
N CYS A 72 4.68 10.08 -7.00
CA CYS A 72 3.87 9.98 -5.79
C CYS A 72 2.74 11.01 -5.83
N VAL A 73 1.49 10.53 -5.72
CA VAL A 73 0.29 11.37 -5.74
C VAL A 73 -0.54 11.11 -4.50
N GLY A 74 -0.83 12.16 -3.75
CA GLY A 74 -1.55 12.04 -2.48
C GLY A 74 -1.43 13.28 -1.64
N VAL A 75 -1.63 13.13 -0.34
CA VAL A 75 -1.53 14.26 0.60
C VAL A 75 -0.65 13.92 1.79
N VAL A 76 0.02 14.94 2.30
CA VAL A 76 0.72 14.93 3.58
C VAL A 76 0.35 16.20 4.36
N GLY A 77 0.56 16.21 5.66
CA GLY A 77 0.39 17.41 6.46
C GLY A 77 1.47 18.45 6.17
N HIS A 78 1.17 19.71 6.40
CA HIS A 78 2.16 20.78 6.45
C HIS A 78 2.85 20.76 7.84
N ASP A 79 3.50 19.65 8.13
CA ASP A 79 4.14 19.35 9.41
C ASP A 79 5.50 18.68 9.21
N ALA A 80 6.26 18.55 10.31
CA ALA A 80 7.61 17.97 10.27
C ALA A 80 7.64 16.52 9.77
N ALA A 81 6.56 15.74 9.98
CA ALA A 81 6.46 14.37 9.50
C ALA A 81 6.23 14.33 7.98
N GLY A 82 5.42 15.24 7.45
CA GLY A 82 5.23 15.42 6.00
C GLY A 82 6.51 15.85 5.29
N ASP A 83 7.28 16.76 5.91
CA ASP A 83 8.60 17.16 5.42
C ASP A 83 9.57 15.98 5.38
N GLU A 84 9.64 15.22 6.47
CA GLU A 84 10.50 14.05 6.58
C GLU A 84 10.12 12.96 5.58
N LEU A 85 8.83 12.64 5.44
CA LEU A 85 8.31 11.65 4.51
C LEU A 85 8.64 12.03 3.05
N THR A 86 8.36 13.28 2.67
CA THR A 86 8.65 13.80 1.33
C THR A 86 10.14 13.74 1.02
N ARG A 87 10.99 14.13 1.97
CA ARG A 87 12.45 14.04 1.85
C ARG A 87 12.92 12.58 1.70
N LEU A 88 12.36 11.65 2.46
CA LEU A 88 12.70 10.23 2.39
C LEU A 88 12.31 9.61 1.04
N LEU A 89 11.18 9.99 0.46
CA LEU A 89 10.75 9.57 -0.88
C LEU A 89 11.66 10.14 -1.96
N ALA A 90 11.90 11.45 -1.93
CA ALA A 90 12.77 12.13 -2.88
C ALA A 90 14.22 11.59 -2.85
N ALA A 91 14.76 11.30 -1.65
CA ALA A 91 16.09 10.70 -1.49
C ALA A 91 16.21 9.30 -2.11
N ARG A 92 15.09 8.61 -2.37
CA ARG A 92 15.04 7.33 -3.08
C ARG A 92 14.84 7.49 -4.59
N GLY A 93 14.63 8.72 -5.07
CA GLY A 93 14.40 9.02 -6.47
C GLY A 93 12.92 9.05 -6.89
N ALA A 94 11.97 9.10 -5.91
CA ALA A 94 10.57 9.31 -6.24
C ALA A 94 10.30 10.77 -6.64
N GLU A 95 9.42 10.97 -7.61
CA GLU A 95 8.87 12.28 -7.96
C GLU A 95 7.76 12.61 -6.94
N THR A 96 7.89 13.74 -6.22
CA THR A 96 7.00 14.11 -5.11
C THR A 96 6.24 15.42 -5.34
N ALA A 97 6.27 15.96 -6.55
CA ALA A 97 5.62 17.23 -6.87
C ALA A 97 4.09 17.20 -6.68
N SER A 98 3.47 16.02 -6.81
CA SER A 98 2.03 15.80 -6.64
C SER A 98 1.65 15.28 -5.24
N LEU A 99 2.56 15.31 -4.26
CA LEU A 99 2.24 15.19 -2.85
C LEU A 99 1.83 16.55 -2.30
N LEU A 100 0.52 16.78 -2.19
CA LEU A 100 -0.03 18.04 -1.71
C LEU A 100 0.17 18.17 -0.20
N ARG A 101 0.49 19.38 0.24
CA ARG A 101 0.62 19.71 1.66
C ARG A 101 -0.65 20.39 2.15
N LEU A 102 -1.24 19.86 3.21
CA LEU A 102 -2.49 20.37 3.77
C LEU A 102 -2.27 20.87 5.20
N ASP A 103 -2.69 22.11 5.49
CA ASP A 103 -2.57 22.69 6.83
C ASP A 103 -3.56 22.04 7.82
N GLU A 104 -4.72 21.63 7.34
CA GLU A 104 -5.81 21.11 8.15
C GLU A 104 -5.73 19.58 8.38
N ARG A 105 -4.67 18.93 7.87
CA ARG A 105 -4.50 17.48 7.94
C ARG A 105 -3.12 17.12 8.44
N ALA A 106 -3.03 16.40 9.55
CA ALA A 106 -1.78 15.85 10.02
C ALA A 106 -1.29 14.71 9.13
N THR A 107 0.04 14.60 8.96
CA THR A 107 0.63 13.42 8.33
C THR A 107 0.41 12.19 9.19
N THR A 108 -0.05 11.09 8.60
CA THR A 108 -0.20 9.82 9.32
C THR A 108 1.16 9.29 9.76
N ILE A 109 1.31 8.99 11.05
CA ILE A 109 2.53 8.44 11.65
C ILE A 109 2.19 7.15 12.39
N LYS A 110 2.97 6.10 12.17
CA LYS A 110 2.92 4.85 12.93
C LYS A 110 4.22 4.67 13.70
N THR A 111 4.18 4.97 15.00
CA THR A 111 5.36 4.87 15.87
C THR A 111 5.41 3.50 16.53
N ARG A 112 6.49 2.74 16.27
CA ARG A 112 6.74 1.43 16.85
C ARG A 112 7.85 1.52 17.89
N TYR A 113 7.54 1.14 19.11
CA TYR A 113 8.50 1.06 20.22
C TYR A 113 9.03 -0.36 20.29
N VAL A 114 10.35 -0.50 20.09
CA VAL A 114 11.01 -1.81 19.95
C VAL A 114 12.03 -1.99 21.07
N GLY A 115 11.78 -2.97 21.92
CA GLY A 115 12.69 -3.38 22.97
C GLY A 115 13.88 -4.17 22.40
N LEU A 116 15.09 -3.78 22.80
CA LEU A 116 16.34 -4.49 22.52
C LEU A 116 16.70 -5.26 23.80
N ALA A 117 16.44 -6.56 23.85
CA ALA A 117 16.86 -7.38 24.99
C ALA A 117 18.29 -7.86 24.74
N GLN A 118 19.23 -7.58 25.66
CA GLN A 118 20.61 -8.07 25.79
C GLN A 118 21.00 -9.21 24.81
N GLY A 119 21.24 -8.88 23.53
CA GLY A 119 21.64 -9.86 22.49
C GLY A 119 20.56 -10.84 22.02
N ARG A 120 19.30 -10.64 22.42
CA ARG A 120 18.13 -11.43 22.00
C ARG A 120 17.29 -10.69 20.96
N ASN A 121 16.33 -11.38 20.36
CA ASN A 121 15.48 -10.88 19.30
C ASN A 121 14.82 -9.55 19.68
N ARG A 122 14.79 -8.62 18.72
CA ARG A 122 14.02 -7.36 18.81
C ARG A 122 12.55 -7.71 18.99
N GLN A 123 11.89 -7.04 19.93
CA GLN A 123 10.46 -7.24 20.18
C GLN A 123 9.73 -5.91 20.13
N GLN A 124 8.72 -5.82 19.29
CA GLN A 124 7.81 -4.68 19.32
C GLN A 124 6.98 -4.73 20.59
N MET A 125 7.05 -3.69 21.40
CA MET A 125 6.36 -3.57 22.68
C MET A 125 5.03 -2.82 22.56
N LEU A 126 5.00 -1.77 21.74
CA LEU A 126 3.85 -0.90 21.54
C LEU A 126 3.91 -0.29 20.14
N ARG A 127 2.73 -0.04 19.56
CA ARG A 127 2.57 0.84 18.42
C ARG A 127 1.61 1.98 18.78
N VAL A 128 1.97 3.20 18.44
CA VAL A 128 1.13 4.39 18.58
C VAL A 128 0.89 4.95 17.19
N ASP A 129 -0.38 5.05 16.81
CA ASP A 129 -0.79 5.56 15.52
C ASP A 129 -1.41 6.96 15.69
N ALA A 130 -0.83 7.96 15.04
CA ALA A 130 -1.42 9.28 14.85
C ALA A 130 -1.91 9.35 13.41
N GLU A 131 -3.22 9.30 13.22
CA GLU A 131 -3.83 9.12 11.91
C GLU A 131 -4.81 10.24 11.61
N ALA A 132 -4.89 10.62 10.33
CA ALA A 132 -5.94 11.45 9.78
C ALA A 132 -6.66 10.62 8.70
N ASP A 133 -7.93 10.32 8.92
CA ASP A 133 -8.74 9.43 8.10
C ASP A 133 -9.95 10.13 7.44
N ALA A 134 -10.15 11.41 7.71
CA ALA A 134 -11.22 12.18 7.07
C ALA A 134 -11.05 12.19 5.54
N PRO A 135 -12.14 11.96 4.78
CA PRO A 135 -12.10 12.05 3.32
C PRO A 135 -11.61 13.41 2.83
N LEU A 136 -10.90 13.41 1.71
CA LEU A 136 -10.45 14.65 1.07
C LEU A 136 -11.63 15.48 0.57
N GLY A 137 -11.54 16.80 0.77
CA GLY A 137 -12.49 17.76 0.17
C GLY A 137 -12.38 17.80 -1.36
N ASP A 138 -13.44 18.30 -1.99
CA ASP A 138 -13.58 18.34 -3.45
C ASP A 138 -12.46 19.11 -4.15
N ASP A 139 -11.99 20.21 -3.57
CA ASP A 139 -10.91 21.03 -4.13
C ASP A 139 -9.57 20.26 -4.19
N VAL A 140 -9.23 19.57 -3.09
CA VAL A 140 -8.01 18.75 -3.02
C VAL A 140 -8.10 17.58 -3.98
N ARG A 141 -9.25 16.89 -4.01
CA ARG A 141 -9.53 15.80 -4.94
C ARG A 141 -9.39 16.25 -6.39
N GLY A 142 -10.02 17.40 -6.74
CA GLY A 142 -9.93 17.98 -8.08
C GLY A 142 -8.49 18.30 -8.48
N THR A 143 -7.69 18.81 -7.54
CA THR A 143 -6.26 19.11 -7.77
C THR A 143 -5.45 17.83 -8.04
N LEU A 144 -5.64 16.77 -7.23
CA LEU A 144 -4.95 15.48 -7.44
C LEU A 144 -5.33 14.86 -8.78
N ARG A 145 -6.62 14.85 -9.13
CA ARG A 145 -7.10 14.34 -10.40
C ARG A 145 -6.52 15.12 -11.58
N ALA A 146 -6.52 16.46 -11.51
CA ALA A 146 -5.98 17.31 -12.57
C ALA A 146 -4.49 17.08 -12.81
N ALA A 147 -3.70 16.93 -11.73
CA ALA A 147 -2.27 16.63 -11.83
C ALA A 147 -2.04 15.28 -12.54
N LEU A 148 -2.77 14.23 -12.15
CA LEU A 148 -2.66 12.92 -12.80
C LEU A 148 -3.09 12.95 -14.26
N ARG A 149 -4.23 13.56 -14.56
CA ARG A 149 -4.79 13.62 -15.90
C ARG A 149 -3.86 14.36 -16.88
N GLY A 150 -3.20 15.43 -16.39
CA GLY A 150 -2.24 16.19 -17.20
C GLY A 150 -1.02 15.39 -17.65
N GLU A 151 -0.66 14.33 -16.92
CA GLU A 151 0.51 13.49 -17.19
C GLU A 151 0.16 12.03 -17.53
N MET A 152 -1.12 11.68 -17.67
CA MET A 152 -1.59 10.29 -17.82
C MET A 152 -0.91 9.56 -18.98
N GLU A 153 -0.71 10.23 -20.12
CA GLU A 153 -0.02 9.65 -21.27
C GLU A 153 1.43 9.24 -20.98
N SER A 154 2.08 9.90 -20.02
CA SER A 154 3.48 9.65 -19.66
C SER A 154 3.66 8.46 -18.73
N TYR A 155 2.60 7.95 -18.10
CA TYR A 155 2.62 6.79 -17.22
C TYR A 155 2.38 5.49 -17.99
N ASP A 156 3.01 4.40 -17.54
CA ASP A 156 2.77 3.06 -18.04
C ASP A 156 1.65 2.35 -17.26
N VAL A 157 1.45 2.74 -15.99
CA VAL A 157 0.46 2.16 -15.09
C VAL A 157 0.03 3.16 -14.01
N LEU A 158 -1.24 3.12 -13.65
CA LEU A 158 -1.77 3.74 -12.44
C LEU A 158 -1.84 2.69 -11.33
N ALA A 159 -1.17 2.93 -10.20
CA ALA A 159 -1.28 2.13 -9.00
C ALA A 159 -2.04 2.91 -7.93
N ILE A 160 -2.97 2.25 -7.25
CA ILE A 160 -3.77 2.83 -6.16
C ILE A 160 -3.54 1.98 -4.91
N GLU A 161 -3.12 2.63 -3.82
CA GLU A 161 -2.77 2.01 -2.54
C GLU A 161 -3.68 2.56 -1.45
N ASP A 162 -4.72 1.80 -1.11
CA ASP A 162 -5.79 2.22 -0.19
C ASP A 162 -5.58 1.64 1.21
N TYR A 163 -5.22 2.48 2.18
CA TYR A 163 -5.15 2.13 3.59
C TYR A 163 -6.35 2.64 4.40
N GLY A 164 -7.40 3.16 3.72
CA GLY A 164 -8.58 3.72 4.38
C GLY A 164 -8.26 4.98 5.19
N LYS A 165 -7.28 5.78 4.74
CA LYS A 165 -6.90 7.04 5.41
C LYS A 165 -7.45 8.27 4.68
N GLY A 166 -8.47 8.10 3.86
CA GLY A 166 -9.27 9.18 3.28
C GLY A 166 -8.72 9.83 2.02
N VAL A 167 -7.54 9.42 1.52
CA VAL A 167 -7.07 9.86 0.20
C VAL A 167 -7.82 9.13 -0.91
N VAL A 168 -7.92 7.80 -0.80
CA VAL A 168 -8.60 6.95 -1.78
C VAL A 168 -10.10 6.90 -1.45
N THR A 169 -10.83 7.94 -1.90
CA THR A 169 -12.30 7.97 -1.76
C THR A 169 -12.95 7.26 -2.95
N GLU A 170 -14.18 6.76 -2.78
CA GLU A 170 -14.94 6.13 -3.86
C GLU A 170 -15.01 7.00 -5.11
N GLN A 171 -15.28 8.29 -4.92
CA GLN A 171 -15.40 9.24 -6.03
C GLN A 171 -14.07 9.45 -6.76
N LEU A 172 -12.96 9.71 -6.02
CA LEU A 172 -11.64 9.87 -6.63
C LEU A 172 -11.22 8.61 -7.39
N THR A 173 -11.42 7.45 -6.76
CA THR A 173 -11.05 6.15 -7.33
C THR A 173 -11.80 5.88 -8.64
N GLY A 174 -13.12 6.08 -8.66
CA GLY A 174 -13.93 5.91 -9.87
C GLY A 174 -13.51 6.86 -11.00
N GLU A 175 -13.24 8.13 -10.67
CA GLU A 175 -12.75 9.12 -11.62
C GLU A 175 -11.37 8.74 -12.21
N LEU A 176 -10.44 8.28 -11.36
CA LEU A 176 -9.08 7.91 -11.78
C LEU A 176 -9.05 6.63 -12.62
N ILE A 177 -9.87 5.63 -12.26
CA ILE A 177 -9.99 4.40 -13.04
C ILE A 177 -10.59 4.70 -14.42
N SER A 178 -11.59 5.60 -14.49
CA SER A 178 -12.16 6.03 -15.77
C SER A 178 -11.13 6.77 -16.62
N ASP A 179 -10.43 7.77 -16.06
CA ASP A 179 -9.41 8.54 -16.77
C ASP A 179 -8.27 7.66 -17.30
N ALA A 180 -7.81 6.70 -16.49
CA ALA A 180 -6.76 5.76 -16.89
C ALA A 180 -7.23 4.82 -18.01
N ARG A 181 -8.46 4.29 -17.90
CA ARG A 181 -9.04 3.43 -18.94
C ARG A 181 -9.23 4.16 -20.26
N ASP A 182 -9.68 5.41 -20.23
CA ASP A 182 -9.84 6.24 -21.42
C ASP A 182 -8.49 6.51 -22.11
N ALA A 183 -7.41 6.58 -21.34
CA ALA A 183 -6.03 6.67 -21.81
C ALA A 183 -5.39 5.30 -22.15
N GLY A 184 -6.12 4.20 -22.03
CA GLY A 184 -5.61 2.84 -22.29
C GLY A 184 -4.55 2.37 -21.29
N LYS A 185 -4.54 2.93 -20.06
CA LYS A 185 -3.56 2.59 -19.02
C LYS A 185 -4.12 1.56 -18.07
N PRO A 186 -3.34 0.51 -17.72
CA PRO A 186 -3.75 -0.46 -16.71
C PRO A 186 -3.80 0.20 -15.33
N VAL A 187 -4.75 -0.28 -14.51
CA VAL A 187 -4.93 0.16 -13.12
C VAL A 187 -4.75 -1.03 -12.19
N VAL A 188 -3.80 -0.93 -11.26
CA VAL A 188 -3.54 -1.90 -10.20
C VAL A 188 -3.99 -1.29 -8.88
N VAL A 189 -4.80 -2.02 -8.11
CA VAL A 189 -5.30 -1.54 -6.82
C VAL A 189 -4.95 -2.52 -5.71
N ASP A 190 -4.29 -2.03 -4.66
CA ASP A 190 -4.23 -2.69 -3.36
C ASP A 190 -5.36 -2.12 -2.49
N PRO A 191 -6.42 -2.93 -2.22
CA PRO A 191 -7.65 -2.43 -1.65
C PRO A 191 -7.57 -2.26 -0.14
N ALA A 192 -8.32 -1.31 0.43
CA ALA A 192 -8.48 -1.21 1.87
C ALA A 192 -9.23 -2.42 2.44
N ARG A 193 -8.85 -2.79 3.66
CA ARG A 193 -9.35 -3.97 4.36
C ARG A 193 -10.88 -4.07 4.44
N ASP A 194 -11.54 -2.96 4.77
CA ASP A 194 -12.99 -2.93 5.03
C ASP A 194 -13.75 -2.16 3.93
N ALA A 195 -13.15 -2.05 2.73
CA ALA A 195 -13.76 -1.32 1.63
C ALA A 195 -14.86 -2.11 0.93
N ASP A 196 -15.88 -1.40 0.46
CA ASP A 196 -16.75 -1.90 -0.60
C ASP A 196 -15.94 -1.92 -1.91
N TYR A 197 -15.71 -3.11 -2.46
CA TYR A 197 -14.91 -3.27 -3.68
C TYR A 197 -15.58 -2.71 -4.94
N GLY A 198 -16.86 -2.35 -4.87
CA GLY A 198 -17.54 -1.58 -5.90
C GLY A 198 -16.84 -0.25 -6.23
N ARG A 199 -16.13 0.35 -5.24
CA ARG A 199 -15.33 1.58 -5.44
C ARG A 199 -14.17 1.41 -6.42
N TYR A 200 -13.67 0.18 -6.61
CA TYR A 200 -12.56 -0.13 -7.52
C TYR A 200 -13.04 -0.66 -8.88
N ARG A 201 -14.31 -0.42 -9.20
CA ARG A 201 -14.94 -0.92 -10.42
C ARG A 201 -14.16 -0.57 -11.68
N GLY A 202 -13.83 -1.59 -12.46
CA GLY A 202 -13.09 -1.46 -13.72
C GLY A 202 -11.58 -1.46 -13.56
N ALA A 203 -11.04 -1.74 -12.37
CA ALA A 203 -9.61 -1.95 -12.18
C ALA A 203 -9.10 -3.11 -13.06
N THR A 204 -7.87 -2.99 -13.58
CA THR A 204 -7.23 -4.07 -14.33
C THR A 204 -6.87 -5.24 -13.42
N LEU A 205 -6.36 -4.93 -12.22
CA LEU A 205 -5.90 -5.91 -11.25
C LEU A 205 -6.18 -5.43 -9.82
N LEU A 206 -6.68 -6.34 -8.97
CA LEU A 206 -6.76 -6.18 -7.52
C LEU A 206 -5.77 -7.10 -6.83
N THR A 207 -5.18 -6.65 -5.70
CA THR A 207 -4.18 -7.41 -4.93
C THR A 207 -4.53 -7.63 -3.46
N PRO A 208 -5.76 -8.04 -3.11
CA PRO A 208 -6.12 -8.25 -1.71
C PRO A 208 -5.29 -9.36 -1.07
N ASN A 209 -5.07 -9.25 0.23
CA ASN A 209 -4.60 -10.39 1.01
C ASN A 209 -5.76 -11.37 1.31
N ARG A 210 -5.45 -12.54 1.92
CA ARG A 210 -6.44 -13.57 2.27
C ARG A 210 -7.62 -12.98 3.05
N HIS A 211 -7.33 -12.25 4.11
CA HIS A 211 -8.35 -11.72 5.00
C HIS A 211 -9.23 -10.65 4.33
N GLU A 212 -8.63 -9.78 3.54
CA GLU A 212 -9.35 -8.78 2.72
C GLU A 212 -10.26 -9.47 1.70
N ALA A 213 -9.76 -10.53 1.04
CA ALA A 213 -10.57 -11.31 0.11
C ALA A 213 -11.74 -12.02 0.80
N GLU A 214 -11.54 -12.56 2.02
CA GLU A 214 -12.61 -13.14 2.84
C GLU A 214 -13.67 -12.12 3.19
N LEU A 215 -13.28 -10.93 3.65
CA LEU A 215 -14.21 -9.85 3.99
C LEU A 215 -14.99 -9.37 2.78
N ALA A 216 -14.31 -9.12 1.66
CA ALA A 216 -14.94 -8.61 0.44
C ALA A 216 -15.87 -9.63 -0.24
N SER A 217 -15.54 -10.91 -0.16
CA SER A 217 -16.31 -11.99 -0.78
C SER A 217 -17.39 -12.59 0.10
N GLY A 218 -17.27 -12.43 1.44
CA GLY A 218 -18.09 -13.16 2.41
C GLY A 218 -17.80 -14.68 2.46
N VAL A 219 -16.67 -15.13 1.88
CA VAL A 219 -16.28 -16.54 1.80
C VAL A 219 -15.04 -16.78 2.64
N GLU A 220 -15.12 -17.64 3.65
CA GLU A 220 -13.97 -18.11 4.41
C GLU A 220 -13.07 -19.00 3.52
N ILE A 221 -11.76 -18.71 3.48
CA ILE A 221 -10.79 -19.40 2.62
C ILE A 221 -10.08 -20.51 3.42
N VAL A 222 -10.59 -21.73 3.30
CA VAL A 222 -10.07 -22.91 4.01
C VAL A 222 -9.42 -23.93 3.06
N ASP A 223 -9.73 -23.87 1.75
CA ASP A 223 -9.22 -24.78 0.72
C ASP A 223 -9.19 -24.09 -0.66
N ASP A 224 -8.70 -24.80 -1.68
CA ASP A 224 -8.60 -24.26 -3.04
C ASP A 224 -9.98 -23.96 -3.66
N ALA A 225 -11.02 -24.68 -3.28
CA ALA A 225 -12.37 -24.45 -3.82
C ALA A 225 -12.99 -23.17 -3.22
N SER A 226 -12.83 -22.93 -1.92
CA SER A 226 -13.25 -21.69 -1.27
C SER A 226 -12.42 -20.49 -1.73
N LEU A 227 -11.11 -20.68 -1.96
CA LEU A 227 -10.24 -19.66 -2.50
C LEU A 227 -10.68 -19.22 -3.91
N GLU A 228 -11.02 -20.17 -4.79
CA GLU A 228 -11.54 -19.85 -6.12
C GLU A 228 -12.88 -19.12 -6.04
N ARG A 229 -13.80 -19.55 -5.16
CA ARG A 229 -15.07 -18.84 -4.96
C ARG A 229 -14.85 -17.40 -4.47
N ALA A 230 -13.97 -17.21 -3.48
CA ALA A 230 -13.63 -15.86 -2.98
C ALA A 230 -13.08 -14.99 -4.11
N ALA A 231 -12.11 -15.49 -4.88
CA ALA A 231 -11.52 -14.76 -6.00
C ALA A 231 -12.57 -14.35 -7.05
N ARG A 232 -13.53 -15.22 -7.39
CA ARG A 232 -14.63 -14.91 -8.31
C ARG A 232 -15.56 -13.84 -7.77
N GLN A 233 -15.90 -13.89 -6.48
CA GLN A 233 -16.74 -12.87 -5.85
C GLN A 233 -16.04 -11.50 -5.83
N VAL A 234 -14.73 -11.46 -5.52
CA VAL A 234 -13.92 -10.24 -5.59
C VAL A 234 -13.92 -9.65 -7.00
N LEU A 235 -13.69 -10.46 -8.03
CA LEU A 235 -13.75 -10.02 -9.43
C LEU A 235 -15.11 -9.45 -9.81
N LEU A 236 -16.19 -10.09 -9.38
CA LEU A 236 -17.55 -9.63 -9.66
C LEU A 236 -17.86 -8.32 -8.93
N ALA A 237 -17.49 -8.20 -7.65
CA ALA A 237 -17.76 -7.01 -6.84
C ALA A 237 -17.12 -5.76 -7.45
N ALA A 238 -15.88 -5.87 -7.90
CA ALA A 238 -15.14 -4.76 -8.50
C ALA A 238 -15.25 -4.66 -10.01
N ASP A 239 -15.96 -5.58 -10.69
CA ASP A 239 -15.94 -5.66 -12.16
C ASP A 239 -14.49 -5.57 -12.72
N ALA A 240 -13.54 -6.21 -12.02
CA ALA A 240 -12.11 -6.12 -12.32
C ALA A 240 -11.67 -7.14 -13.39
N GLY A 241 -10.54 -6.89 -14.05
CA GLY A 241 -9.97 -7.79 -15.07
C GLY A 241 -9.31 -9.03 -14.46
N ALA A 242 -8.64 -8.86 -13.32
CA ALA A 242 -7.93 -9.92 -12.63
C ALA A 242 -7.87 -9.66 -11.11
N VAL A 243 -7.63 -10.73 -10.35
CA VAL A 243 -7.31 -10.65 -8.92
C VAL A 243 -6.10 -11.51 -8.59
N VAL A 244 -5.19 -11.00 -7.77
CA VAL A 244 -4.12 -11.76 -7.13
C VAL A 244 -4.37 -11.74 -5.62
N ILE A 245 -4.81 -12.86 -5.05
CA ILE A 245 -4.96 -12.99 -3.60
C ILE A 245 -3.62 -13.43 -3.02
N THR A 246 -3.04 -12.62 -2.11
CA THR A 246 -1.83 -13.00 -1.39
C THR A 246 -2.18 -13.93 -0.21
N LEU A 247 -1.42 -15.01 -0.05
CA LEU A 247 -1.72 -16.12 0.86
C LEU A 247 -0.59 -16.34 1.89
N ASP A 248 0.04 -15.28 2.35
CA ASP A 248 1.14 -15.29 3.31
C ASP A 248 2.26 -16.29 2.92
N ARG A 249 2.46 -17.32 3.75
CA ARG A 249 3.48 -18.35 3.51
C ARG A 249 3.14 -19.31 2.38
N GLU A 250 1.90 -19.34 1.95
CA GLU A 250 1.43 -20.24 0.90
C GLU A 250 1.65 -19.68 -0.51
N GLY A 251 1.96 -18.37 -0.61
CA GLY A 251 2.25 -17.72 -1.88
C GLY A 251 1.11 -16.82 -2.38
N ALA A 252 0.64 -17.00 -3.59
CA ALA A 252 -0.41 -16.20 -4.18
C ALA A 252 -1.30 -17.01 -5.11
N TYR A 253 -2.51 -16.51 -5.35
CA TYR A 253 -3.48 -17.09 -6.25
C TYR A 253 -3.94 -16.02 -7.25
N LEU A 254 -3.77 -16.30 -8.55
CA LEU A 254 -4.20 -15.44 -9.65
C LEU A 254 -5.43 -16.02 -10.31
N LEU A 255 -6.45 -15.20 -10.48
CA LEU A 255 -7.60 -15.49 -11.33
C LEU A 255 -7.85 -14.29 -12.25
N THR A 256 -7.97 -14.54 -13.55
CA THR A 256 -8.43 -13.54 -14.52
C THR A 256 -9.90 -13.75 -14.85
N ARG A 257 -10.55 -12.72 -15.39
CA ARG A 257 -11.96 -12.83 -15.81
C ARG A 257 -12.20 -13.91 -16.88
N GLU A 258 -11.19 -14.15 -17.72
CA GLU A 258 -11.27 -15.07 -18.85
C GLU A 258 -10.91 -16.51 -18.46
N ASP A 259 -10.25 -16.70 -17.33
CA ASP A 259 -9.84 -18.02 -16.89
C ASP A 259 -11.01 -18.82 -16.27
N GLU A 260 -11.17 -20.08 -16.67
CA GLU A 260 -12.11 -21.00 -16.03
C GLU A 260 -11.67 -21.37 -14.61
N ARG A 261 -10.36 -21.39 -14.35
CA ARG A 261 -9.74 -21.71 -13.05
C ARG A 261 -8.52 -20.82 -12.82
N GLY A 262 -8.36 -20.39 -11.58
CA GLY A 262 -7.19 -19.63 -11.20
C GLY A 262 -5.93 -20.49 -11.05
N ARG A 263 -4.81 -19.83 -10.88
CA ARG A 263 -3.46 -20.44 -10.76
C ARG A 263 -2.86 -20.11 -9.43
N ARG A 264 -2.38 -21.12 -8.71
CA ARG A 264 -1.64 -20.97 -7.47
C ARG A 264 -0.14 -20.88 -7.72
N PHE A 265 0.50 -19.94 -7.08
CA PHE A 265 1.96 -19.74 -7.09
C PHE A 265 2.48 -19.95 -5.68
N ALA A 266 3.14 -21.08 -5.44
CA ALA A 266 3.68 -21.38 -4.12
C ALA A 266 4.86 -20.45 -3.77
N ALA A 267 4.88 -19.93 -2.55
CA ALA A 267 6.06 -19.26 -2.02
C ALA A 267 7.18 -20.27 -1.72
N ARG A 268 8.42 -19.82 -1.88
CA ARG A 268 9.56 -20.57 -1.32
C ARG A 268 9.75 -20.11 0.12
N PRO A 269 9.52 -20.98 1.12
CA PRO A 269 9.68 -20.59 2.50
C PRO A 269 11.11 -20.10 2.73
N ARG A 270 11.25 -18.88 3.23
CA ARG A 270 12.49 -18.37 3.81
C ARG A 270 12.20 -18.04 5.26
N SER A 271 13.09 -18.44 6.18
CA SER A 271 13.03 -17.92 7.53
C SER A 271 13.35 -16.42 7.47
N VAL A 272 12.34 -15.61 7.69
CA VAL A 272 12.53 -14.16 7.88
C VAL A 272 12.80 -13.97 9.36
N TYR A 273 14.02 -13.55 9.71
CA TYR A 273 14.32 -13.04 11.03
C TYR A 273 14.06 -11.53 10.96
N ASP A 274 12.97 -11.09 11.60
CA ASP A 274 12.69 -9.67 11.82
C ASP A 274 13.69 -9.04 12.79
#